data_b2ce8ceaebca06f83efb0dbde21e1d5d
#
_entry.id   b2ce8ceaebca06f83efb0dbde21e1d5d
#
_cell.length_a   1.000
_cell.length_b   1.000
_cell.length_c   1.000
_cell.angle_alpha   90.00
_cell.angle_beta   90.00
_cell.angle_gamma   90.00
#
_symmetry.space_group_name_H-M   'P 1'
#
loop_
_entity.id
_entity.type
_entity.pdbx_description
1 polymer ?
#
loop_
_entity_poly.entity_id
_entity_poly.type
_entity_poly.pdbx_seq_one_letter_code
_entity_poly.pdbx_strand_id
1 'polypeptide(L)'
;MCIRDSVTNYLMKMLEEKGIPTHFVEQLSDRETAVKAVRIVPLEVIVRNVAAGSLAKRIGFPEGTKLKSTVLELCYKDDALGDPMINDSHVFAMGLCTPEELETIKKYALKINEILTAFFAEVNIELIDFKLEFGRLSDGTIVLADEISPDTCRFWDSKTHEKLDKDRFRRDLGNVEGAYHEILHRLMGE
;
A
#
# COMPACT_ATOMS: atom_id res chain seq x y z
N MET A 1 -2.45 20.92 -6.43
CA MET A 1 -3.07 19.69 -5.86
C MET A 1 -1.97 18.66 -5.61
N CYS A 2 -1.94 18.04 -4.45
CA CYS A 2 -1.04 16.92 -4.20
C CYS A 2 -1.74 15.62 -4.64
N ILE A 3 -1.43 15.13 -5.82
CA ILE A 3 -2.09 13.94 -6.40
C ILE A 3 -2.02 12.75 -5.44
N ARG A 4 -0.87 12.57 -4.80
CA ARG A 4 -0.65 11.50 -3.82
C ARG A 4 -1.64 11.56 -2.66
N ASP A 5 -1.85 12.75 -2.09
CA ASP A 5 -2.77 12.96 -0.97
C ASP A 5 -4.23 12.78 -1.42
N SER A 6 -4.59 13.25 -2.62
CA SER A 6 -5.93 13.06 -3.19
C SER A 6 -6.26 11.59 -3.41
N VAL A 7 -5.33 10.81 -3.97
CA VAL A 7 -5.48 9.36 -4.14
C VAL A 7 -5.62 8.66 -2.78
N THR A 8 -4.75 9.00 -1.82
CA THR A 8 -4.80 8.43 -0.47
C THR A 8 -6.14 8.70 0.20
N ASN A 9 -6.59 9.96 0.21
CA ASN A 9 -7.85 10.34 0.85
C ASN A 9 -9.06 9.63 0.23
N TYR A 10 -9.10 9.53 -1.09
CA TYR A 10 -10.14 8.80 -1.80
C TYR A 10 -10.18 7.32 -1.39
N LEU A 11 -9.01 6.66 -1.42
CA LEU A 11 -8.91 5.24 -1.09
C LEU A 11 -9.19 4.95 0.39
N MET A 12 -8.73 5.81 1.31
CA MET A 12 -9.02 5.66 2.74
C MET A 12 -10.52 5.74 3.04
N LYS A 13 -11.24 6.71 2.43
CA LYS A 13 -12.71 6.82 2.55
C LYS A 13 -13.41 5.56 2.04
N MET A 14 -13.04 5.12 0.84
CA MET A 14 -13.62 3.91 0.24
C MET A 14 -13.38 2.68 1.12
N LEU A 15 -12.21 2.54 1.71
CA LEU A 15 -11.88 1.43 2.59
C LEU A 15 -12.68 1.47 3.90
N GLU A 16 -12.92 2.66 4.48
CA GLU A 16 -13.80 2.81 5.67
C GLU A 16 -15.23 2.38 5.37
N GLU A 17 -15.79 2.75 4.21
CA GLU A 17 -17.11 2.31 3.75
C GLU A 17 -17.20 0.77 3.60
N LYS A 18 -16.07 0.10 3.36
CA LYS A 18 -15.95 -1.35 3.26
C LYS A 18 -15.53 -2.04 4.57
N GLY A 19 -15.50 -1.27 5.68
CA GLY A 19 -15.26 -1.79 7.04
C GLY A 19 -13.80 -1.96 7.42
N ILE A 20 -12.88 -1.31 6.73
CA ILE A 20 -11.48 -1.21 7.15
C ILE A 20 -11.29 0.07 7.95
N PRO A 21 -10.97 0.02 9.24
CA PRO A 21 -10.72 1.23 10.01
C PRO A 21 -9.42 1.90 9.56
N THR A 22 -9.48 3.21 9.33
CA THR A 22 -8.33 4.01 8.94
C THR A 22 -8.06 5.16 9.91
N HIS A 23 -6.92 5.81 9.77
CA HIS A 23 -6.61 7.04 10.51
C HIS A 23 -7.25 8.29 9.89
N PHE A 24 -7.82 8.19 8.69
CA PHE A 24 -8.44 9.32 7.99
C PHE A 24 -9.59 9.91 8.82
N VAL A 25 -9.72 11.24 8.80
CA VAL A 25 -10.87 11.97 9.37
C VAL A 25 -11.55 12.76 8.27
N GLU A 26 -10.85 13.76 7.71
CA GLU A 26 -11.37 14.59 6.62
C GLU A 26 -10.25 15.29 5.86
N GLN A 27 -10.51 15.62 4.61
CA GLN A 27 -9.65 16.47 3.80
C GLN A 27 -9.99 17.93 4.06
N LEU A 28 -9.03 18.71 4.57
CA LEU A 28 -9.20 20.12 4.90
C LEU A 28 -8.91 21.03 3.71
N SER A 29 -7.96 20.65 2.88
CA SER A 29 -7.57 21.38 1.66
C SER A 29 -6.91 20.44 0.66
N ASP A 30 -6.45 20.96 -0.47
CA ASP A 30 -5.69 20.19 -1.48
C ASP A 30 -4.35 19.61 -0.95
N ARG A 31 -3.91 20.07 0.22
CA ARG A 31 -2.59 19.71 0.81
C ARG A 31 -2.66 19.34 2.28
N GLU A 32 -3.85 19.35 2.86
CA GLU A 32 -4.03 19.12 4.29
C GLU A 32 -5.13 18.10 4.52
N THR A 33 -4.83 17.10 5.31
CA THR A 33 -5.76 16.05 5.73
C THR A 33 -5.72 15.91 7.24
N ALA A 34 -6.85 16.00 7.89
CA ALA A 34 -6.98 15.66 9.29
C ALA A 34 -6.98 14.14 9.44
N VAL A 35 -6.14 13.63 10.35
CA VAL A 35 -6.03 12.22 10.66
C VAL A 35 -6.07 11.99 12.18
N LYS A 36 -6.53 10.81 12.58
CA LYS A 36 -6.42 10.36 13.97
C LYS A 36 -4.95 10.19 14.35
N ALA A 37 -4.55 10.69 15.50
CA ALA A 37 -3.21 10.46 16.02
C ALA A 37 -3.04 8.97 16.35
N VAL A 38 -2.01 8.35 15.79
CA VAL A 38 -1.69 6.94 15.97
C VAL A 38 -0.24 6.76 16.40
N ARG A 39 0.04 5.70 17.14
CA ARG A 39 1.39 5.20 17.32
C ARG A 39 1.64 4.12 16.27
N ILE A 40 2.49 4.42 15.30
CA ILE A 40 2.82 3.47 14.22
C ILE A 40 3.36 2.16 14.80
N VAL A 41 2.86 1.03 14.30
CA VAL A 41 3.48 -0.27 14.49
C VAL A 41 4.70 -0.30 13.56
N PRO A 42 5.92 -0.54 14.05
CA PRO A 42 7.13 -0.39 13.24
C PRO A 42 7.31 -1.57 12.26
N LEU A 43 6.29 -1.78 11.44
CA LEU A 43 6.22 -2.79 10.39
C LEU A 43 5.76 -2.16 9.08
N GLU A 44 6.47 -2.44 8.00
CA GLU A 44 5.94 -2.34 6.66
C GLU A 44 5.31 -3.68 6.27
N VAL A 45 4.05 -3.63 5.86
CA VAL A 45 3.29 -4.80 5.42
C VAL A 45 3.14 -4.74 3.90
N ILE A 46 3.78 -5.66 3.19
CA ILE A 46 3.80 -5.65 1.73
C ILE A 46 2.95 -6.80 1.20
N VAL A 47 1.98 -6.47 0.37
CA VAL A 47 1.10 -7.44 -0.28
C VAL A 47 1.43 -7.50 -1.76
N ARG A 48 1.63 -8.71 -2.31
CA ARG A 48 2.07 -8.89 -3.70
C ARG A 48 1.20 -9.89 -4.44
N ASN A 49 0.71 -9.48 -5.60
CA ASN A 49 -0.11 -10.29 -6.50
C ASN A 49 0.68 -10.76 -7.73
N VAL A 50 1.71 -9.99 -8.10
CA VAL A 50 2.56 -10.23 -9.28
C VAL A 50 4.02 -10.09 -8.87
N ALA A 51 4.89 -10.91 -9.43
CA ALA A 51 6.32 -10.81 -9.19
C ALA A 51 6.88 -9.54 -9.84
N ALA A 52 7.32 -8.60 -9.02
CA ALA A 52 7.92 -7.34 -9.44
C ALA A 52 8.98 -6.86 -8.45
N GLY A 53 9.82 -5.92 -8.86
CA GLY A 53 10.80 -5.26 -8.02
C GLY A 53 11.69 -6.22 -7.24
N SER A 54 11.76 -6.06 -5.91
CA SER A 54 12.62 -6.88 -5.04
C SER A 54 12.20 -8.34 -4.97
N LEU A 55 10.89 -8.64 -5.04
CA LEU A 55 10.40 -10.01 -5.01
C LEU A 55 10.89 -10.78 -6.24
N ALA A 56 10.67 -10.26 -7.44
CA ALA A 56 11.10 -10.90 -8.69
C ALA A 56 12.60 -11.25 -8.65
N LYS A 57 13.42 -10.31 -8.20
CA LYS A 57 14.88 -10.52 -8.07
C LYS A 57 15.22 -11.59 -7.03
N ARG A 58 14.56 -11.58 -5.88
CA ARG A 58 14.88 -12.46 -4.75
C ARG A 58 14.50 -13.92 -4.99
N ILE A 59 13.35 -14.15 -5.66
CA ILE A 59 12.88 -15.53 -5.93
C ILE A 59 13.21 -16.01 -7.35
N GLY A 60 13.85 -15.15 -8.17
CA GLY A 60 14.28 -15.50 -9.54
C GLY A 60 13.14 -15.64 -10.54
N PHE A 61 11.97 -15.05 -10.29
CA PHE A 61 10.87 -15.07 -11.25
C PHE A 61 10.99 -13.91 -12.24
N PRO A 62 10.61 -14.12 -13.51
CA PRO A 62 10.48 -13.01 -14.45
C PRO A 62 9.49 -11.96 -13.92
N GLU A 63 9.82 -10.67 -14.09
CA GLU A 63 8.91 -9.58 -13.75
C GLU A 63 7.59 -9.72 -14.54
N GLY A 64 6.46 -9.51 -13.88
CA GLY A 64 5.13 -9.69 -14.49
C GLY A 64 4.56 -11.10 -14.32
N THR A 65 5.30 -12.04 -13.72
CA THR A 65 4.76 -13.36 -13.43
C THR A 65 3.65 -13.28 -12.38
N LYS A 66 2.43 -13.68 -12.73
CA LYS A 66 1.32 -13.77 -11.77
C LYS A 66 1.62 -14.84 -10.73
N LEU A 67 1.47 -14.48 -9.46
CA LEU A 67 1.66 -15.41 -8.37
C LEU A 67 0.45 -16.33 -8.23
N LYS A 68 0.68 -17.59 -7.86
CA LYS A 68 -0.41 -18.57 -7.64
C LYS A 68 -1.26 -18.24 -6.42
N SER A 69 -0.72 -17.48 -5.50
CA SER A 69 -1.40 -16.95 -4.31
C SER A 69 -0.80 -15.60 -3.96
N THR A 70 -1.57 -14.76 -3.28
CA THR A 70 -1.06 -13.51 -2.73
C THR A 70 0.07 -13.79 -1.73
N VAL A 71 1.17 -13.04 -1.87
CA VAL A 71 2.29 -13.07 -0.93
C VAL A 71 2.14 -11.90 0.02
N LEU A 72 2.25 -12.15 1.32
CA LEU A 72 2.32 -11.13 2.36
C LEU A 72 3.70 -11.19 3.01
N GLU A 73 4.39 -10.07 3.01
CA GLU A 73 5.72 -9.90 3.57
C GLU A 73 5.70 -8.85 4.68
N LEU A 74 6.59 -9.01 5.65
CA LEU A 74 6.81 -8.06 6.73
C LEU A 74 8.23 -7.54 6.65
N CYS A 75 8.39 -6.22 6.75
CA CYS A 75 9.69 -5.59 6.94
C CYS A 75 9.70 -4.81 8.26
N TYR A 76 10.82 -4.83 8.96
CA TYR A 76 11.01 -3.96 10.11
C TYR A 76 11.27 -2.55 9.61
N LYS A 77 10.42 -1.60 10.02
CA LYS A 77 10.51 -0.20 9.61
C LYS A 77 11.65 0.48 10.35
N ASP A 78 12.81 0.50 9.72
CA ASP A 78 14.01 1.16 10.20
C ASP A 78 14.90 1.55 9.01
N ASP A 79 14.85 2.82 8.63
CA ASP A 79 15.57 3.38 7.48
C ASP A 79 17.09 3.15 7.59
N ALA A 80 17.64 3.18 8.80
CA ALA A 80 19.06 2.98 9.02
C ALA A 80 19.51 1.54 8.73
N LEU A 81 18.60 0.58 8.85
CA LEU A 81 18.81 -0.83 8.54
C LEU A 81 18.33 -1.20 7.13
N GLY A 82 17.71 -0.26 6.39
CA GLY A 82 17.18 -0.49 5.05
C GLY A 82 15.93 -1.38 5.04
N ASP A 83 15.08 -1.24 6.03
CA ASP A 83 13.79 -1.93 6.20
C ASP A 83 13.89 -3.45 5.96
N PRO A 84 14.68 -4.17 6.77
CA PRO A 84 14.99 -5.57 6.54
C PRO A 84 13.72 -6.44 6.63
N MET A 85 13.62 -7.42 5.73
CA MET A 85 12.54 -8.40 5.77
C MET A 85 12.66 -9.27 7.03
N ILE A 86 11.54 -9.44 7.71
CA ILE A 86 11.42 -10.24 8.93
C ILE A 86 10.22 -11.19 8.85
N ASN A 87 10.11 -12.11 9.77
CA ASN A 87 8.96 -12.99 9.92
C ASN A 87 8.31 -12.81 11.31
N ASP A 88 7.21 -13.51 11.55
CA ASP A 88 6.43 -13.42 12.78
C ASP A 88 7.28 -13.64 14.04
N SER A 89 8.23 -14.59 14.00
CA SER A 89 9.07 -14.87 15.16
C SER A 89 10.00 -13.70 15.50
N HIS A 90 10.48 -12.95 14.50
CA HIS A 90 11.22 -11.72 14.73
C HIS A 90 10.32 -10.63 15.32
N VAL A 91 9.08 -10.46 14.77
CA VAL A 91 8.11 -9.47 15.27
C VAL A 91 7.89 -9.66 16.77
N PHE A 92 7.70 -10.90 17.21
CA PHE A 92 7.46 -11.21 18.62
C PHE A 92 8.73 -11.11 19.48
N ALA A 93 9.85 -11.58 18.98
CA ALA A 93 11.13 -11.50 19.69
C ALA A 93 11.58 -10.05 19.91
N MET A 94 11.26 -9.15 18.99
CA MET A 94 11.56 -7.72 19.07
C MET A 94 10.47 -6.93 19.82
N GLY A 95 9.32 -7.53 20.14
CA GLY A 95 8.22 -6.88 20.84
C GLY A 95 7.55 -5.77 20.00
N LEU A 96 7.51 -5.90 18.68
CA LEU A 96 6.97 -4.86 17.79
C LEU A 96 5.45 -4.75 17.89
N CYS A 97 4.76 -5.89 17.99
CA CYS A 97 3.33 -5.99 18.28
C CYS A 97 2.98 -7.33 18.93
N THR A 98 1.76 -7.44 19.45
CA THR A 98 1.24 -8.70 20.00
C THR A 98 0.81 -9.67 18.89
N PRO A 99 0.66 -10.98 19.16
CA PRO A 99 0.14 -11.94 18.19
C PRO A 99 -1.24 -11.53 17.64
N GLU A 100 -2.13 -11.03 18.50
CA GLU A 100 -3.49 -10.60 18.14
C GLU A 100 -3.48 -9.36 17.23
N GLU A 101 -2.57 -8.43 17.51
CA GLU A 101 -2.36 -7.26 16.65
C GLU A 101 -1.82 -7.66 15.28
N LEU A 102 -0.83 -8.57 15.23
CA LEU A 102 -0.27 -9.04 13.97
C LEU A 102 -1.30 -9.79 13.12
N GLU A 103 -2.12 -10.61 13.74
CA GLU A 103 -3.21 -11.32 13.05
C GLU A 103 -4.23 -10.31 12.47
N THR A 104 -4.59 -9.29 13.23
CA THR A 104 -5.47 -8.21 12.79
C THR A 104 -4.87 -7.45 11.59
N ILE A 105 -3.59 -7.08 11.68
CA ILE A 105 -2.85 -6.41 10.61
C ILE A 105 -2.87 -7.26 9.32
N LYS A 106 -2.53 -8.54 9.42
CA LYS A 106 -2.53 -9.47 8.27
C LYS A 106 -3.92 -9.61 7.65
N LYS A 107 -4.95 -9.76 8.49
CA LYS A 107 -6.34 -9.84 8.04
C LYS A 107 -6.76 -8.57 7.28
N TYR A 108 -6.45 -7.40 7.82
CA TYR A 108 -6.75 -6.14 7.14
C TYR A 108 -5.96 -6.00 5.83
N ALA A 109 -4.67 -6.31 5.83
CA ALA A 109 -3.85 -6.23 4.61
C ALA A 109 -4.39 -7.11 3.48
N LEU A 110 -4.79 -8.35 3.76
CA LEU A 110 -5.38 -9.24 2.78
C LEU A 110 -6.77 -8.76 2.34
N LYS A 111 -7.58 -8.24 3.26
CA LYS A 111 -8.90 -7.70 2.91
C LYS A 111 -8.79 -6.42 2.06
N ILE A 112 -7.84 -5.55 2.37
CA ILE A 112 -7.50 -4.37 1.56
C ILE A 112 -7.09 -4.82 0.15
N ASN A 113 -6.27 -5.88 0.04
CA ASN A 113 -5.87 -6.41 -1.26
C ASN A 113 -7.08 -6.84 -2.10
N GLU A 114 -8.02 -7.59 -1.52
CA GLU A 114 -9.24 -8.00 -2.23
C GLU A 114 -10.04 -6.78 -2.74
N ILE A 115 -10.24 -5.78 -1.88
CA ILE A 115 -10.99 -4.57 -2.20
C ILE A 115 -10.30 -3.75 -3.29
N LEU A 116 -9.00 -3.47 -3.11
CA LEU A 116 -8.24 -2.63 -4.05
C LEU A 116 -8.03 -3.32 -5.40
N THR A 117 -7.76 -4.63 -5.43
CA THR A 117 -7.60 -5.37 -6.69
C THR A 117 -8.89 -5.34 -7.51
N ALA A 118 -10.05 -5.55 -6.88
CA ALA A 118 -11.34 -5.46 -7.55
C ALA A 118 -11.62 -4.05 -8.07
N PHE A 119 -11.41 -3.04 -7.24
CA PHE A 119 -11.64 -1.64 -7.57
C PHE A 119 -10.74 -1.16 -8.73
N PHE A 120 -9.44 -1.41 -8.67
CA PHE A 120 -8.51 -1.00 -9.71
C PHE A 120 -8.76 -1.72 -11.05
N ALA A 121 -9.23 -2.96 -11.03
CA ALA A 121 -9.59 -3.68 -12.24
C ALA A 121 -10.74 -2.99 -13.01
N GLU A 122 -11.71 -2.38 -12.32
CA GLU A 122 -12.82 -1.63 -12.93
C GLU A 122 -12.35 -0.40 -13.72
N VAL A 123 -11.20 0.17 -13.34
CA VAL A 123 -10.59 1.34 -13.99
C VAL A 123 -9.38 0.98 -14.88
N ASN A 124 -9.28 -0.28 -15.30
CA ASN A 124 -8.19 -0.81 -16.15
C ASN A 124 -6.79 -0.63 -15.55
N ILE A 125 -6.66 -0.80 -14.25
CA ILE A 125 -5.38 -0.81 -13.54
C ILE A 125 -5.18 -2.20 -12.92
N GLU A 126 -4.01 -2.78 -13.10
CA GLU A 126 -3.57 -4.00 -12.40
C GLU A 126 -2.76 -3.59 -11.17
N LEU A 127 -3.23 -3.98 -9.97
CA LEU A 127 -2.52 -3.78 -8.72
C LEU A 127 -1.50 -4.90 -8.55
N ILE A 128 -0.23 -4.57 -8.76
CA ILE A 128 0.89 -5.51 -8.75
C ILE A 128 1.29 -5.88 -7.33
N ASP A 129 1.64 -4.88 -6.56
CA ASP A 129 1.94 -4.96 -5.13
C ASP A 129 1.77 -3.59 -4.46
N PHE A 130 1.72 -3.59 -3.14
CA PHE A 130 1.65 -2.36 -2.37
C PHE A 130 2.16 -2.56 -0.95
N LYS A 131 2.58 -1.45 -0.34
CA LYS A 131 3.03 -1.35 1.04
C LYS A 131 1.95 -0.67 1.89
N LEU A 132 1.69 -1.22 3.07
CA LEU A 132 0.80 -0.65 4.08
C LEU A 132 1.56 -0.44 5.39
N GLU A 133 1.13 0.56 6.14
CA GLU A 133 1.54 0.78 7.51
C GLU A 133 0.30 0.84 8.40
N PHE A 134 0.41 0.34 9.62
CA PHE A 134 -0.67 0.32 10.59
C PHE A 134 -0.28 1.06 11.86
N GLY A 135 -1.24 1.64 12.54
CA GLY A 135 -1.03 2.32 13.80
C GLY A 135 -2.03 1.90 14.86
N ARG A 136 -1.68 2.16 16.10
CA ARG A 136 -2.55 1.98 17.28
C ARG A 136 -3.16 3.33 17.66
N LEU A 137 -4.47 3.37 17.81
CA LEU A 137 -5.17 4.46 18.49
C LEU A 137 -4.89 4.41 19.99
N SER A 138 -5.32 5.44 20.71
CA SER A 138 -5.14 5.53 22.18
C SER A 138 -5.87 4.42 22.95
N ASP A 139 -6.92 3.84 22.39
CA ASP A 139 -7.68 2.71 22.95
C ASP A 139 -7.11 1.33 22.57
N GLY A 140 -6.00 1.30 21.81
CA GLY A 140 -5.36 0.07 21.34
C GLY A 140 -5.88 -0.45 19.99
N THR A 141 -6.91 0.17 19.40
CA THR A 141 -7.46 -0.25 18.12
C THR A 141 -6.41 -0.11 17.01
N ILE A 142 -6.23 -1.18 16.22
CA ILE A 142 -5.37 -1.15 15.02
C ILE A 142 -6.15 -0.52 13.87
N VAL A 143 -5.54 0.45 13.22
CA VAL A 143 -6.09 1.13 12.03
C VAL A 143 -5.05 1.21 10.93
N LEU A 144 -5.51 1.24 9.69
CA LEU A 144 -4.65 1.56 8.55
C LEU A 144 -4.19 3.02 8.67
N ALA A 145 -2.92 3.25 8.46
CA ALA A 145 -2.28 4.56 8.55
C ALA A 145 -1.40 4.80 7.31
N ASP A 146 -0.55 5.85 7.37
CA ASP A 146 0.32 6.26 6.26
C ASP A 146 -0.47 6.59 4.99
N GLU A 147 -0.04 6.14 3.82
CA GLU A 147 -0.64 6.43 2.54
C GLU A 147 -0.88 5.17 1.69
N ILE A 148 -1.86 5.26 0.78
CA ILE A 148 -2.01 4.37 -0.37
C ILE A 148 -1.97 5.25 -1.62
N SER A 149 -0.87 5.20 -2.34
CA SER A 149 -0.61 6.12 -3.45
C SER A 149 0.31 5.48 -4.50
N PRO A 150 0.55 6.13 -5.64
CA PRO A 150 1.56 5.66 -6.59
C PRO A 150 2.99 5.57 -6.02
N ASP A 151 3.25 6.11 -4.83
CA ASP A 151 4.53 5.98 -4.13
C ASP A 151 4.67 4.65 -3.39
N THR A 152 3.56 4.14 -2.85
CA THR A 152 3.51 2.91 -2.05
C THR A 152 2.95 1.71 -2.80
N CYS A 153 2.37 1.92 -3.97
CA CYS A 153 1.79 0.90 -4.84
C CYS A 153 2.54 0.78 -6.17
N ARG A 154 2.52 -0.42 -6.77
CA ARG A 154 2.80 -0.61 -8.19
C ARG A 154 1.50 -0.80 -8.94
N PHE A 155 1.25 0.15 -9.85
CA PHE A 155 0.10 0.17 -10.73
C PHE A 155 0.56 0.00 -12.18
N TRP A 156 0.02 -1.01 -12.85
CA TRP A 156 0.24 -1.17 -14.28
C TRP A 156 -1.08 -1.01 -15.03
N ASP A 157 -1.02 -0.40 -16.21
CA ASP A 157 -2.15 -0.42 -17.12
C ASP A 157 -2.45 -1.88 -17.51
N SER A 158 -3.70 -2.31 -17.36
CA SER A 158 -4.08 -3.72 -17.53
C SER A 158 -3.98 -4.22 -18.98
N LYS A 159 -3.91 -3.30 -19.97
CA LYS A 159 -3.83 -3.62 -21.40
C LYS A 159 -2.43 -3.46 -21.96
N THR A 160 -1.75 -2.38 -21.59
CA THR A 160 -0.43 -2.04 -22.13
C THR A 160 0.73 -2.48 -21.26
N HIS A 161 0.45 -2.81 -19.98
CA HIS A 161 1.42 -3.05 -18.92
C HIS A 161 2.37 -1.87 -18.65
N GLU A 162 1.97 -0.68 -19.08
CA GLU A 162 2.69 0.54 -18.77
C GLU A 162 2.65 0.79 -17.25
N LYS A 163 3.79 1.20 -16.69
CA LYS A 163 3.92 1.52 -15.27
C LYS A 163 3.34 2.90 -14.98
N LEU A 164 2.43 2.97 -14.03
CA LEU A 164 1.71 4.19 -13.66
C LEU A 164 2.06 4.66 -12.22
N ASP A 165 3.23 4.27 -11.74
CA ASP A 165 3.67 4.44 -10.35
C ASP A 165 5.12 4.94 -10.26
N LYS A 166 5.65 5.00 -9.02
CA LYS A 166 7.01 5.46 -8.71
C LYS A 166 8.14 4.68 -9.41
N ASP A 167 7.87 3.49 -9.95
CA ASP A 167 8.88 2.77 -10.74
C ASP A 167 9.26 3.53 -12.01
N ARG A 168 8.41 4.43 -12.52
CA ARG A 168 8.81 5.35 -13.61
C ARG A 168 10.00 6.22 -13.20
N PHE A 169 9.98 6.76 -12.00
CA PHE A 169 11.10 7.53 -11.43
C PHE A 169 12.31 6.63 -11.14
N ARG A 170 12.09 5.49 -10.46
CA ARG A 170 13.17 4.56 -10.07
C ARG A 170 13.94 3.99 -11.25
N ARG A 171 13.30 3.91 -12.43
CA ARG A 171 13.85 3.31 -13.67
C ARG A 171 14.11 4.31 -14.78
N ASP A 172 14.00 5.60 -14.47
CA ASP A 172 14.22 6.69 -15.44
C ASP A 172 13.36 6.56 -16.73
N LEU A 173 12.08 6.17 -16.56
CA LEU A 173 11.15 6.00 -17.67
C LEU A 173 10.49 7.32 -18.11
N GLY A 174 10.75 8.42 -17.42
CA GLY A 174 10.16 9.74 -17.69
C GLY A 174 8.65 9.80 -17.39
N ASN A 175 8.08 11.00 -17.57
CA ASN A 175 6.64 11.29 -17.42
C ASN A 175 6.00 10.77 -16.12
N VAL A 176 6.69 10.93 -14.99
CA VAL A 176 6.19 10.48 -13.67
C VAL A 176 4.91 11.24 -13.30
N GLU A 177 4.90 12.56 -13.48
CA GLU A 177 3.75 13.40 -13.17
C GLU A 177 2.52 13.02 -14.01
N GLY A 178 2.71 12.80 -15.31
CA GLY A 178 1.63 12.34 -16.19
C GLY A 178 1.04 10.99 -15.78
N ALA A 179 1.86 10.05 -15.32
CA ALA A 179 1.40 8.77 -14.82
C ALA A 179 0.55 8.92 -13.53
N TYR A 180 0.96 9.82 -12.63
CA TYR A 180 0.19 10.09 -11.40
C TYR A 180 -1.13 10.79 -11.70
N HIS A 181 -1.14 11.73 -12.67
CA HIS A 181 -2.39 12.34 -13.16
C HIS A 181 -3.31 11.30 -13.81
N GLU A 182 -2.77 10.34 -14.56
CA GLU A 182 -3.55 9.26 -15.16
C GLU A 182 -4.22 8.38 -14.08
N ILE A 183 -3.51 8.05 -13.01
CA ILE A 183 -4.12 7.36 -11.87
C ILE A 183 -5.26 8.17 -11.29
N LEU A 184 -5.04 9.44 -10.97
CA LEU A 184 -6.06 10.31 -10.38
C LEU A 184 -7.29 10.41 -11.30
N HIS A 185 -7.08 10.65 -12.61
CA HIS A 185 -8.13 10.73 -13.61
C HIS A 185 -8.97 9.44 -13.66
N ARG A 186 -8.33 8.28 -13.68
CA ARG A 186 -9.06 6.99 -13.70
C ARG A 186 -9.84 6.72 -12.41
N LEU A 187 -9.34 7.17 -11.27
CA LEU A 187 -10.00 6.97 -9.97
C LEU A 187 -11.19 7.90 -9.77
N MET A 188 -11.08 9.14 -10.18
CA MET A 188 -12.07 10.20 -9.87
C MET A 188 -12.97 10.55 -11.07
N GLY A 189 -12.63 10.10 -12.28
CA GLY A 189 -13.42 10.38 -13.50
C GLY A 189 -13.33 11.83 -13.99
N GLU A 190 -12.28 12.55 -13.60
CA GLU A 190 -12.03 13.97 -13.95
C GLU A 190 -11.02 14.11 -15.08
#